data_29a78faa907cbd5634dad3cc89faeeea
#
_entry.id   29a78faa907cbd5634dad3cc89faeeea
#
_cell.length_a   1.000
_cell.length_b   1.000
_cell.length_c   1.000
_cell.angle_alpha   90.00
_cell.angle_beta   90.00
_cell.angle_gamma   90.00
#
_symmetry.space_group_name_H-M   'P 1'
#
loop_
_entity.id
_entity.type
_entity.pdbx_description
1 polymer ?
#
loop_
_entity_poly.entity_id
_entity_poly.type
_entity_poly.pdbx_seq_one_letter_code
_entity_poly.pdbx_strand_id
1 'polypeptide(L)'
;GREVARVFRELGVHVNFAPDADVNTNPLNPVIHVRSFGEDPKKVAEKVLAYSRGLESGGVLSVSKHFPGHGDTDVDSHKGLPVLYYNRERLDSVELYPFREMVRAGLGGVMVGHLQVPALEPDAKTASSLSRNVVTGLLKDEMGFQGLVFTDALDMKGVSSVPQLTTKALLAGNDMVLVQYNTANAVQEVLSAVKEGVLSEKEVEAKCRKILTYKYLLGLRQPRPQLQVSGMSYRIHTDEAKALVTSLENTDVKTLSLIDIATI
;
A
#
# COMPACT_ATOMS: atom_id res chain seq x y z
N GLY A 1 -14.36 4.97 -4.86
CA GLY A 1 -13.98 4.83 -3.45
C GLY A 1 -15.15 4.57 -2.53
N ARG A 2 -16.19 5.40 -2.53
CA ARG A 2 -17.34 5.24 -1.61
C ARG A 2 -18.07 3.91 -1.78
N GLU A 3 -18.33 3.50 -3.01
CA GLU A 3 -19.02 2.23 -3.29
C GLU A 3 -18.15 1.03 -2.85
N VAL A 4 -16.85 1.08 -3.09
CA VAL A 4 -15.91 0.07 -2.61
C VAL A 4 -15.93 0.00 -1.07
N ALA A 5 -15.93 1.16 -0.41
CA ALA A 5 -16.01 1.21 1.06
C ALA A 5 -17.32 0.59 1.58
N ARG A 6 -18.46 0.83 0.90
CA ARG A 6 -19.74 0.21 1.24
C ARG A 6 -19.65 -1.32 1.20
N VAL A 7 -19.10 -1.86 0.10
CA VAL A 7 -18.89 -3.32 -0.04
C VAL A 7 -17.95 -3.86 1.04
N PHE A 8 -16.84 -3.17 1.29
CA PHE A 8 -15.87 -3.57 2.31
C PHE A 8 -16.46 -3.58 3.71
N ARG A 9 -17.32 -2.60 4.01
CA ARG A 9 -18.05 -2.57 5.30
C ARG A 9 -19.01 -3.76 5.46
N GLU A 10 -19.73 -4.11 4.41
CA GLU A 10 -20.57 -5.32 4.39
C GLU A 10 -19.77 -6.61 4.65
N LEU A 11 -18.55 -6.68 4.12
CA LEU A 11 -17.64 -7.81 4.30
C LEU A 11 -16.86 -7.77 5.62
N GLY A 12 -16.96 -6.68 6.39
CA GLY A 12 -16.19 -6.49 7.61
C GLY A 12 -14.70 -6.20 7.36
N VAL A 13 -14.35 -5.71 6.18
CA VAL A 13 -12.98 -5.30 5.80
C VAL A 13 -12.79 -3.83 6.12
N HIS A 14 -11.65 -3.46 6.72
CA HIS A 14 -11.37 -2.12 7.22
C HIS A 14 -10.21 -1.41 6.55
N VAL A 15 -9.41 -2.13 5.80
CA VAL A 15 -8.23 -1.61 5.08
C VAL A 15 -8.29 -2.11 3.64
N ASN A 16 -8.12 -1.21 2.69
CA ASN A 16 -8.00 -1.54 1.28
C ASN A 16 -6.59 -1.17 0.78
N PHE A 17 -5.84 -2.13 0.26
CA PHE A 17 -4.54 -1.90 -0.39
C PHE A 17 -4.73 -1.30 -1.79
N ALA A 18 -5.43 -0.18 -1.82
CA ALA A 18 -5.72 0.67 -2.98
C ALA A 18 -5.89 2.13 -2.49
N PRO A 19 -5.66 3.10 -3.37
CA PRO A 19 -5.45 3.02 -4.82
C PRO A 19 -4.01 2.69 -5.23
N ASP A 20 -3.87 2.25 -6.51
CA ASP A 20 -2.59 2.24 -7.18
C ASP A 20 -2.21 3.69 -7.53
N ALA A 21 -1.11 4.17 -6.97
CA ALA A 21 -0.62 5.55 -7.14
C ALA A 21 0.59 5.62 -8.09
N ASP A 22 0.93 4.50 -8.71
CA ASP A 22 2.03 4.41 -9.67
C ASP A 22 1.67 5.16 -10.97
N VAL A 23 2.61 5.96 -11.47
CA VAL A 23 2.47 6.68 -12.74
C VAL A 23 3.02 5.79 -13.85
N ASN A 24 2.14 5.28 -14.74
CA ASN A 24 2.49 4.28 -15.74
C ASN A 24 3.19 4.89 -16.96
N THR A 25 4.41 5.37 -16.80
CA THR A 25 5.20 5.98 -17.88
C THR A 25 5.83 4.95 -18.82
N ASN A 26 5.89 3.68 -18.42
CA ASN A 26 6.34 2.58 -19.26
C ASN A 26 5.16 1.73 -19.77
N PRO A 27 4.78 1.81 -21.04
CA PRO A 27 3.67 1.02 -21.58
C PRO A 27 3.92 -0.49 -21.59
N LEU A 28 5.19 -0.91 -21.42
CA LEU A 28 5.58 -2.32 -21.34
C LEU A 28 5.65 -2.84 -19.89
N ASN A 29 5.28 -2.03 -18.91
CA ASN A 29 5.28 -2.44 -17.52
C ASN A 29 4.35 -3.65 -17.31
N PRO A 30 4.87 -4.82 -16.88
CA PRO A 30 4.09 -6.04 -16.82
C PRO A 30 3.19 -6.13 -15.58
N VAL A 31 3.36 -5.23 -14.60
CA VAL A 31 2.72 -5.31 -13.28
C VAL A 31 1.67 -4.22 -13.11
N ILE A 32 2.04 -2.98 -13.42
CA ILE A 32 1.18 -1.82 -13.15
C ILE A 32 0.15 -1.61 -14.25
N HIS A 33 0.59 -1.41 -15.47
CA HIS A 33 -0.22 -1.35 -16.69
C HIS A 33 -1.66 -0.83 -16.46
N VAL A 34 -2.67 -1.72 -16.55
CA VAL A 34 -4.09 -1.38 -16.39
C VAL A 34 -4.51 -1.00 -14.96
N ARG A 35 -3.67 -1.24 -13.97
CA ARG A 35 -3.94 -0.90 -12.56
C ARG A 35 -3.74 0.59 -12.27
N SER A 36 -2.88 1.26 -13.05
CA SER A 36 -2.61 2.69 -12.89
C SER A 36 -3.76 3.55 -13.40
N PHE A 37 -3.90 4.73 -12.81
CA PHE A 37 -4.80 5.78 -13.28
C PHE A 37 -4.27 6.56 -14.49
N GLY A 38 -3.08 6.25 -15.01
CA GLY A 38 -2.54 6.82 -16.23
C GLY A 38 -1.05 7.20 -16.16
N GLU A 39 -0.62 8.02 -17.10
CA GLU A 39 0.78 8.37 -17.35
C GLU A 39 1.14 9.79 -16.88
N ASP A 40 0.14 10.63 -16.60
CA ASP A 40 0.32 11.98 -16.11
C ASP A 40 0.28 12.01 -14.57
N PRO A 41 1.37 12.41 -13.88
CA PRO A 41 1.44 12.34 -12.42
C PRO A 41 0.37 13.19 -11.72
N LYS A 42 -0.04 14.33 -12.31
CA LYS A 42 -1.08 15.19 -11.73
C LYS A 42 -2.45 14.54 -11.81
N LYS A 43 -2.79 13.96 -12.98
CA LYS A 43 -4.06 13.24 -13.17
C LYS A 43 -4.11 11.97 -12.32
N VAL A 44 -3.00 11.27 -12.17
CA VAL A 44 -2.90 10.12 -11.25
C VAL A 44 -3.17 10.59 -9.82
N ALA A 45 -2.50 11.66 -9.36
CA ALA A 45 -2.70 12.22 -8.03
C ALA A 45 -4.16 12.63 -7.76
N GLU A 46 -4.80 13.33 -8.70
CA GLU A 46 -6.23 13.71 -8.59
C GLU A 46 -7.13 12.49 -8.37
N LYS A 47 -6.94 11.43 -9.14
CA LYS A 47 -7.73 10.20 -9.05
C LYS A 47 -7.43 9.42 -7.76
N VAL A 48 -6.15 9.32 -7.36
CA VAL A 48 -5.71 8.74 -6.09
C VAL A 48 -6.39 9.45 -4.92
N LEU A 49 -6.35 10.77 -4.89
CA LEU A 49 -7.01 11.58 -3.84
C LEU A 49 -8.52 11.36 -3.81
N ALA A 50 -9.18 11.37 -4.97
CA ALA A 50 -10.62 11.19 -5.05
C ALA A 50 -11.04 9.78 -4.60
N TYR A 51 -10.27 8.76 -4.98
CA TYR A 51 -10.52 7.37 -4.58
C TYR A 51 -10.32 7.17 -3.08
N SER A 52 -9.19 7.65 -2.54
CA SER A 52 -8.85 7.54 -1.11
C SER A 52 -9.87 8.27 -0.23
N ARG A 53 -10.25 9.52 -0.59
CA ARG A 53 -11.31 10.24 0.13
C ARG A 53 -12.63 9.48 0.11
N GLY A 54 -12.96 8.84 -1.00
CA GLY A 54 -14.16 8.01 -1.11
C GLY A 54 -14.12 6.80 -0.16
N LEU A 55 -12.98 6.08 -0.08
CA LEU A 55 -12.80 4.97 0.85
C LEU A 55 -12.93 5.43 2.31
N GLU A 56 -12.21 6.47 2.68
CA GLU A 56 -12.12 6.94 4.07
C GLU A 56 -13.40 7.57 4.56
N SER A 57 -14.14 8.27 3.68
CA SER A 57 -15.49 8.74 4.01
C SER A 57 -16.48 7.60 4.29
N GLY A 58 -16.22 6.40 3.79
CA GLY A 58 -16.96 5.18 4.08
C GLY A 58 -16.41 4.37 5.25
N GLY A 59 -15.36 4.86 5.96
CA GLY A 59 -14.76 4.19 7.12
C GLY A 59 -13.84 3.01 6.76
N VAL A 60 -13.21 3.03 5.58
CA VAL A 60 -12.20 2.07 5.14
C VAL A 60 -10.90 2.81 4.90
N LEU A 61 -9.81 2.39 5.54
CA LEU A 61 -8.49 2.97 5.34
C LEU A 61 -8.01 2.69 3.92
N SER A 62 -7.66 3.75 3.18
CA SER A 62 -6.99 3.63 1.89
C SER A 62 -5.49 3.40 2.09
N VAL A 63 -4.86 2.60 1.23
CA VAL A 63 -3.41 2.39 1.24
C VAL A 63 -2.87 2.58 -0.16
N SER A 64 -2.25 3.73 -0.40
CA SER A 64 -1.65 4.06 -1.70
C SER A 64 -0.38 3.25 -1.94
N LYS A 65 -0.22 2.72 -3.17
CA LYS A 65 0.87 1.81 -3.54
C LYS A 65 1.38 2.06 -4.95
N HIS A 66 2.61 1.68 -5.25
CA HIS A 66 3.69 1.08 -4.46
C HIS A 66 4.82 2.10 -4.27
N PHE A 67 4.93 2.67 -3.10
CA PHE A 67 5.98 3.67 -2.82
C PHE A 67 7.39 3.08 -3.00
N PRO A 68 8.35 3.78 -3.62
CA PRO A 68 8.32 5.18 -4.09
C PRO A 68 7.80 5.38 -5.52
N GLY A 69 7.23 4.38 -6.17
CA GLY A 69 6.65 4.39 -7.51
C GLY A 69 7.14 3.22 -8.36
N HIS A 70 6.24 2.40 -8.87
CA HIS A 70 6.52 1.16 -9.63
C HIS A 70 6.15 1.28 -11.11
N GLY A 71 5.64 2.45 -11.53
CA GLY A 71 5.00 2.60 -12.85
C GLY A 71 5.93 2.58 -14.05
N ASP A 72 7.23 2.74 -13.85
CA ASP A 72 8.24 2.76 -14.93
C ASP A 72 9.24 1.60 -14.84
N THR A 73 8.85 0.49 -14.25
CA THR A 73 9.70 -0.70 -14.21
C THR A 73 9.39 -1.64 -15.38
N ASP A 74 10.41 -2.34 -15.85
CA ASP A 74 10.35 -3.35 -16.91
C ASP A 74 10.38 -4.78 -16.36
N VAL A 75 10.64 -4.94 -15.08
CA VAL A 75 10.72 -6.23 -14.39
C VAL A 75 9.55 -6.37 -13.39
N ASP A 76 8.94 -7.53 -13.40
CA ASP A 76 7.93 -7.91 -12.43
C ASP A 76 8.58 -8.20 -11.06
N SER A 77 8.19 -7.45 -10.03
CA SER A 77 8.69 -7.60 -8.65
C SER A 77 8.42 -8.99 -8.04
N HIS A 78 7.45 -9.74 -8.59
CA HIS A 78 7.24 -11.15 -8.25
C HIS A 78 8.34 -12.09 -8.80
N LYS A 79 9.11 -11.63 -9.78
CA LYS A 79 10.18 -12.43 -10.44
C LYS A 79 11.58 -12.02 -10.02
N GLY A 80 11.77 -10.81 -9.54
CA GLY A 80 13.05 -10.24 -9.13
C GLY A 80 12.90 -8.88 -8.51
N LEU A 81 14.01 -8.19 -8.21
CA LEU A 81 14.02 -6.84 -7.68
C LEU A 81 14.11 -5.83 -8.84
N PRO A 82 13.02 -5.11 -9.19
CA PRO A 82 13.05 -4.12 -10.25
C PRO A 82 13.91 -2.92 -9.87
N VAL A 83 14.54 -2.28 -10.85
CA VAL A 83 15.44 -1.14 -10.64
C VAL A 83 14.92 0.09 -11.34
N LEU A 84 14.90 1.23 -10.62
CA LEU A 84 14.62 2.56 -11.18
C LEU A 84 15.90 3.40 -11.17
N TYR A 85 16.48 3.62 -12.35
CA TYR A 85 17.74 4.36 -12.53
C TYR A 85 17.54 5.88 -12.70
N TYR A 86 16.47 6.44 -12.18
CA TYR A 86 16.19 7.87 -12.27
C TYR A 86 16.91 8.66 -11.18
N ASN A 87 17.27 9.91 -11.53
CA ASN A 87 17.77 10.85 -10.54
C ASN A 87 16.63 11.36 -9.65
N ARG A 88 17.01 12.03 -8.58
CA ARG A 88 16.07 12.54 -7.58
C ARG A 88 15.03 13.50 -8.17
N GLU A 89 15.43 14.39 -9.09
CA GLU A 89 14.55 15.38 -9.70
C GLU A 89 13.43 14.72 -10.51
N ARG A 90 13.76 13.68 -11.30
CA ARG A 90 12.76 12.89 -12.01
C ARG A 90 11.82 12.16 -11.04
N LEU A 91 12.36 11.51 -10.00
CA LEU A 91 11.55 10.83 -9.01
C LEU A 91 10.57 11.79 -8.32
N ASP A 92 11.02 12.97 -7.94
CA ASP A 92 10.17 13.98 -7.30
C ASP A 92 9.06 14.50 -8.21
N SER A 93 9.32 14.65 -9.50
CA SER A 93 8.36 15.21 -10.46
C SER A 93 7.34 14.18 -10.97
N VAL A 94 7.64 12.91 -10.92
CA VAL A 94 6.80 11.85 -11.51
C VAL A 94 6.40 10.83 -10.47
N GLU A 95 7.32 9.96 -10.05
CA GLU A 95 7.03 8.79 -9.23
C GLU A 95 6.52 9.16 -7.84
N LEU A 96 7.15 10.12 -7.17
CA LEU A 96 6.80 10.57 -5.82
C LEU A 96 5.64 11.58 -5.80
N TYR A 97 5.29 12.18 -6.93
CA TYR A 97 4.30 13.26 -6.98
C TYR A 97 2.94 12.85 -6.42
N PRO A 98 2.31 11.73 -6.83
CA PRO A 98 1.02 11.32 -6.28
C PRO A 98 1.08 11.04 -4.77
N PHE A 99 2.18 10.47 -4.28
CA PHE A 99 2.37 10.21 -2.86
C PHE A 99 2.51 11.49 -2.05
N ARG A 100 3.23 12.50 -2.56
CA ARG A 100 3.33 13.83 -1.91
C ARG A 100 1.96 14.49 -1.78
N GLU A 101 1.16 14.45 -2.82
CA GLU A 101 -0.20 15.01 -2.78
C GLU A 101 -1.09 14.26 -1.79
N MET A 102 -0.98 12.93 -1.70
CA MET A 102 -1.70 12.11 -0.72
C MET A 102 -1.27 12.45 0.72
N VAL A 103 0.04 12.61 0.97
CA VAL A 103 0.56 13.01 2.29
C VAL A 103 0.06 14.40 2.68
N ARG A 104 0.12 15.38 1.76
CA ARG A 104 -0.40 16.74 1.99
C ARG A 104 -1.89 16.76 2.30
N ALA A 105 -2.64 15.84 1.72
CA ALA A 105 -4.07 15.70 1.97
C ALA A 105 -4.40 14.98 3.29
N GLY A 106 -3.40 14.48 4.01
CA GLY A 106 -3.56 13.75 5.28
C GLY A 106 -4.31 12.42 5.13
N LEU A 107 -4.17 11.75 3.99
CA LEU A 107 -4.93 10.54 3.65
C LEU A 107 -4.10 9.27 3.87
N GLY A 108 -4.78 8.24 4.31
CA GLY A 108 -4.48 6.83 4.14
C GLY A 108 -3.27 6.26 4.86
N GLY A 109 -2.96 5.06 4.37
CA GLY A 109 -1.72 4.36 4.56
C GLY A 109 -0.86 4.41 3.29
N VAL A 110 0.36 3.93 3.39
CA VAL A 110 1.28 3.74 2.26
C VAL A 110 1.82 2.32 2.29
N MET A 111 1.79 1.65 1.14
CA MET A 111 2.50 0.39 0.94
C MET A 111 3.81 0.65 0.20
N VAL A 112 4.91 0.20 0.80
CA VAL A 112 6.25 0.33 0.21
C VAL A 112 6.56 -0.91 -0.61
N GLY A 113 6.79 -0.72 -1.89
CA GLY A 113 7.11 -1.78 -2.83
C GLY A 113 8.55 -2.29 -2.68
N HIS A 114 8.83 -3.43 -3.31
CA HIS A 114 10.17 -4.00 -3.36
C HIS A 114 10.89 -3.52 -4.63
N LEU A 115 11.50 -2.35 -4.55
CA LEU A 115 12.21 -1.69 -5.65
C LEU A 115 13.63 -1.33 -5.25
N GLN A 116 14.56 -1.44 -6.19
CA GLN A 116 15.87 -0.84 -6.06
C GLN A 116 15.83 0.56 -6.69
N VAL A 117 16.18 1.59 -5.92
CA VAL A 117 16.19 2.99 -6.38
C VAL A 117 17.50 3.63 -5.93
N PRO A 118 18.58 3.56 -6.74
CA PRO A 118 19.92 3.99 -6.34
C PRO A 118 20.02 5.45 -5.92
N ALA A 119 19.16 6.32 -6.46
CA ALA A 119 19.10 7.73 -6.07
C ALA A 119 18.55 7.96 -4.64
N LEU A 120 17.85 6.98 -4.06
CA LEU A 120 17.27 7.03 -2.71
C LEU A 120 17.99 6.11 -1.74
N GLU A 121 18.49 4.97 -2.21
CA GLU A 121 19.24 3.98 -1.45
C GLU A 121 20.47 3.53 -2.25
N PRO A 122 21.66 3.98 -1.85
CA PRO A 122 22.92 3.64 -2.57
C PRO A 122 23.29 2.17 -2.52
N ASP A 123 22.83 1.43 -1.50
CA ASP A 123 23.07 -0.02 -1.44
C ASP A 123 22.18 -0.74 -2.46
N ALA A 124 22.82 -1.19 -3.54
CA ALA A 124 22.19 -1.90 -4.65
C ALA A 124 21.49 -3.22 -4.27
N LYS A 125 21.68 -3.72 -3.04
CA LYS A 125 21.04 -4.95 -2.55
C LYS A 125 19.84 -4.69 -1.65
N THR A 126 19.61 -3.43 -1.28
CA THR A 126 18.56 -3.06 -0.35
C THR A 126 17.32 -2.58 -1.11
N ALA A 127 16.23 -3.33 -1.00
CA ALA A 127 14.94 -2.93 -1.52
C ALA A 127 14.36 -1.74 -0.74
N SER A 128 13.57 -0.90 -1.41
CA SER A 128 12.92 0.28 -0.81
C SER A 128 12.17 -0.03 0.48
N SER A 129 11.47 -1.16 0.54
CA SER A 129 10.74 -1.62 1.74
C SER A 129 11.64 -2.00 2.93
N LEU A 130 12.93 -2.25 2.67
CA LEU A 130 13.94 -2.60 3.68
C LEU A 130 14.92 -1.43 3.94
N SER A 131 14.76 -0.32 3.22
CA SER A 131 15.63 0.86 3.31
C SER A 131 15.11 1.86 4.33
N ARG A 132 15.92 2.14 5.36
CA ARG A 132 15.65 3.22 6.30
C ARG A 132 15.65 4.59 5.62
N ASN A 133 16.52 4.78 4.60
CA ASN A 133 16.58 6.02 3.82
C ASN A 133 15.24 6.29 3.10
N VAL A 134 14.61 5.24 2.56
CA VAL A 134 13.35 5.35 1.83
C VAL A 134 12.15 5.46 2.78
N VAL A 135 12.03 4.53 3.74
CA VAL A 135 10.83 4.45 4.59
C VAL A 135 10.85 5.52 5.67
N THR A 136 11.92 5.65 6.40
CA THR A 136 12.02 6.67 7.47
C THR A 136 12.43 8.01 6.88
N GLY A 137 13.59 8.08 6.21
CA GLY A 137 14.16 9.33 5.75
C GLY A 137 13.28 10.07 4.74
N LEU A 138 12.88 9.40 3.67
CA LEU A 138 12.08 10.06 2.64
C LEU A 138 10.60 10.15 3.01
N LEU A 139 9.94 9.01 3.29
CA LEU A 139 8.48 9.01 3.47
C LEU A 139 8.06 9.67 4.78
N LYS A 140 8.69 9.30 5.92
CA LYS A 140 8.26 9.81 7.22
C LYS A 140 8.84 11.19 7.54
N ASP A 141 10.16 11.35 7.39
CA ASP A 141 10.84 12.57 7.85
C ASP A 141 10.73 13.70 6.82
N GLU A 142 11.11 13.47 5.54
CA GLU A 142 11.10 14.50 4.51
C GLU A 142 9.68 14.85 4.05
N MET A 143 8.87 13.83 3.71
CA MET A 143 7.50 14.05 3.24
C MET A 143 6.50 14.29 4.38
N GLY A 144 6.88 14.02 5.63
CA GLY A 144 6.07 14.24 6.83
C GLY A 144 4.91 13.25 7.01
N PHE A 145 5.00 12.05 6.42
CA PHE A 145 3.92 11.07 6.50
C PHE A 145 3.74 10.49 7.89
N GLN A 146 2.52 10.59 8.43
CA GLN A 146 2.16 10.13 9.78
C GLN A 146 1.26 8.89 9.79
N GLY A 147 0.75 8.47 8.62
CA GLY A 147 -0.15 7.32 8.47
C GLY A 147 0.54 5.97 8.66
N LEU A 148 -0.22 4.87 8.53
CA LEU A 148 0.34 3.52 8.60
C LEU A 148 1.19 3.20 7.37
N VAL A 149 2.37 2.64 7.60
CA VAL A 149 3.27 2.16 6.55
C VAL A 149 3.27 0.65 6.55
N PHE A 150 2.95 0.08 5.39
CA PHE A 150 2.93 -1.36 5.13
C PHE A 150 4.09 -1.74 4.22
N THR A 151 4.65 -2.93 4.37
CA THR A 151 5.44 -3.51 3.28
C THR A 151 4.52 -4.09 2.22
N ASP A 152 5.01 -4.24 1.00
CA ASP A 152 4.47 -5.24 0.09
C ASP A 152 4.77 -6.66 0.62
N ALA A 153 4.26 -7.70 -0.03
CA ALA A 153 4.33 -9.07 0.47
C ALA A 153 5.78 -9.58 0.56
N LEU A 154 6.21 -9.94 1.77
CA LEU A 154 7.60 -10.33 2.05
C LEU A 154 7.99 -11.69 1.46
N ASP A 155 7.05 -12.47 0.96
CA ASP A 155 7.29 -13.73 0.25
C ASP A 155 7.62 -13.54 -1.25
N MET A 156 7.56 -12.30 -1.77
CA MET A 156 7.94 -11.99 -3.14
C MET A 156 9.43 -12.22 -3.39
N LYS A 157 9.76 -12.79 -4.55
CA LYS A 157 11.14 -13.21 -4.90
C LYS A 157 12.17 -12.09 -4.82
N GLY A 158 11.76 -10.84 -5.00
CA GLY A 158 12.65 -9.68 -4.88
C GLY A 158 13.29 -9.52 -3.50
N VAL A 159 12.69 -10.08 -2.44
CA VAL A 159 13.17 -9.92 -1.05
C VAL A 159 13.16 -11.21 -0.24
N SER A 160 12.44 -12.24 -0.63
CA SER A 160 12.19 -13.45 0.19
C SER A 160 13.46 -14.20 0.63
N SER A 161 14.59 -14.02 -0.06
CA SER A 161 15.87 -14.63 0.29
C SER A 161 16.70 -13.80 1.29
N VAL A 162 16.24 -12.60 1.67
CA VAL A 162 16.97 -11.71 2.58
C VAL A 162 16.88 -12.24 4.01
N PRO A 163 18.01 -12.49 4.69
CA PRO A 163 18.00 -12.96 6.08
C PRO A 163 17.40 -11.89 7.02
N GLN A 164 16.68 -12.32 8.04
CA GLN A 164 16.04 -11.45 9.04
C GLN A 164 15.12 -10.41 8.38
N LEU A 165 14.35 -10.84 7.39
CA LEU A 165 13.58 -10.01 6.51
C LEU A 165 12.53 -9.16 7.25
N THR A 166 11.79 -9.78 8.18
CA THR A 166 10.76 -9.11 8.99
C THR A 166 11.39 -8.04 9.90
N THR A 167 12.48 -8.36 10.53
CA THR A 167 13.24 -7.44 11.40
C THR A 167 13.76 -6.25 10.61
N LYS A 168 14.38 -6.49 9.46
CA LYS A 168 14.88 -5.40 8.58
C LYS A 168 13.76 -4.49 8.10
N ALA A 169 12.62 -5.04 7.72
CA ALA A 169 11.45 -4.25 7.33
C ALA A 169 10.96 -3.35 8.48
N LEU A 170 10.91 -3.85 9.71
CA LEU A 170 10.52 -3.08 10.88
C LEU A 170 11.56 -1.99 11.22
N LEU A 171 12.85 -2.30 11.13
CA LEU A 171 13.95 -1.35 11.33
C LEU A 171 14.00 -0.26 10.27
N ALA A 172 13.61 -0.56 9.03
CA ALA A 172 13.46 0.44 7.98
C ALA A 172 12.42 1.50 8.32
N GLY A 173 11.44 1.17 9.16
CA GLY A 173 10.39 2.07 9.61
C GLY A 173 8.98 1.66 9.24
N ASN A 174 8.76 0.52 8.58
CA ASN A 174 7.40 0.03 8.34
C ASN A 174 6.69 -0.24 9.65
N ASP A 175 5.39 0.06 9.71
CA ASP A 175 4.57 -0.17 10.90
C ASP A 175 3.96 -1.58 10.89
N MET A 176 3.65 -2.10 9.70
CA MET A 176 3.10 -3.43 9.47
C MET A 176 3.86 -4.14 8.35
N VAL A 177 4.05 -5.44 8.51
CA VAL A 177 4.66 -6.31 7.51
C VAL A 177 3.61 -7.25 6.93
N LEU A 178 3.57 -7.38 5.62
CA LEU A 178 2.67 -8.31 4.95
C LEU A 178 3.39 -9.65 4.75
N VAL A 179 2.97 -10.65 5.52
CA VAL A 179 3.52 -12.01 5.49
C VAL A 179 2.41 -12.98 5.11
N GLN A 180 2.51 -13.61 3.94
CA GLN A 180 1.49 -14.56 3.47
C GLN A 180 1.71 -15.96 4.07
N TYR A 181 2.98 -16.37 4.22
CA TYR A 181 3.36 -17.70 4.69
C TYR A 181 4.17 -17.59 5.98
N ASN A 182 3.94 -18.54 6.88
CA ASN A 182 4.75 -18.75 8.08
C ASN A 182 4.82 -17.54 9.03
N THR A 183 3.69 -16.94 9.34
CA THR A 183 3.55 -15.86 10.32
C THR A 183 4.19 -16.20 11.67
N ALA A 184 4.14 -17.47 12.09
CA ALA A 184 4.77 -17.90 13.34
C ALA A 184 6.29 -17.67 13.33
N ASN A 185 6.97 -17.97 12.24
CA ASN A 185 8.42 -17.70 12.12
C ASN A 185 8.72 -16.21 12.12
N ALA A 186 7.90 -15.39 11.46
CA ALA A 186 8.06 -13.94 11.47
C ALA A 186 7.94 -13.37 12.90
N VAL A 187 6.98 -13.87 13.69
CA VAL A 187 6.84 -13.49 15.11
C VAL A 187 8.06 -13.93 15.93
N GLN A 188 8.56 -15.17 15.75
CA GLN A 188 9.75 -15.64 16.46
C GLN A 188 11.00 -14.84 16.06
N GLU A 189 11.15 -14.47 14.81
CA GLU A 189 12.25 -13.61 14.36
C GLU A 189 12.23 -12.27 15.08
N VAL A 190 11.07 -11.61 15.18
CA VAL A 190 10.92 -10.32 15.89
C VAL A 190 11.21 -10.48 17.39
N LEU A 191 10.69 -11.54 18.02
CA LEU A 191 10.96 -11.83 19.44
C LEU A 191 12.45 -12.02 19.71
N SER A 192 13.16 -12.76 18.85
CA SER A 192 14.60 -12.93 18.94
C SER A 192 15.34 -11.60 18.78
N ALA A 193 14.96 -10.80 17.79
CA ALA A 193 15.56 -9.49 17.54
C ALA A 193 15.40 -8.52 18.72
N VAL A 194 14.25 -8.57 19.42
CA VAL A 194 14.02 -7.78 20.63
C VAL A 194 14.89 -8.31 21.77
N LYS A 195 14.94 -9.62 21.98
CA LYS A 195 15.76 -10.25 23.03
C LYS A 195 17.26 -9.97 22.85
N GLU A 196 17.72 -9.92 21.61
CA GLU A 196 19.12 -9.62 21.24
C GLU A 196 19.44 -8.12 21.24
N GLY A 197 18.43 -7.26 21.42
CA GLY A 197 18.60 -5.80 21.42
C GLY A 197 18.78 -5.20 20.01
N VAL A 198 18.54 -5.96 18.95
CA VAL A 198 18.58 -5.50 17.55
C VAL A 198 17.39 -4.59 17.24
N LEU A 199 16.21 -4.94 17.76
CA LEU A 199 15.00 -4.13 17.70
C LEU A 199 14.58 -3.76 19.12
N SER A 200 14.37 -2.47 19.39
CA SER A 200 13.99 -2.07 20.74
C SER A 200 12.52 -2.39 21.03
N GLU A 201 12.22 -2.84 22.25
CA GLU A 201 10.84 -3.05 22.70
C GLU A 201 10.00 -1.78 22.56
N LYS A 202 10.60 -0.62 22.83
CA LYS A 202 9.96 0.70 22.69
C LYS A 202 9.53 0.99 21.24
N GLU A 203 10.33 0.60 20.25
CA GLU A 203 9.97 0.75 18.83
C GLU A 203 8.81 -0.17 18.46
N VAL A 204 8.80 -1.43 18.93
CA VAL A 204 7.70 -2.36 18.73
C VAL A 204 6.41 -1.83 19.37
N GLU A 205 6.51 -1.35 20.62
CA GLU A 205 5.39 -0.76 21.34
C GLU A 205 4.81 0.45 20.58
N ALA A 206 5.65 1.35 20.08
CA ALA A 206 5.20 2.53 19.33
C ALA A 206 4.44 2.12 18.06
N LYS A 207 4.92 1.11 17.32
CA LYS A 207 4.22 0.57 16.14
C LYS A 207 2.88 -0.09 16.54
N CYS A 208 2.87 -0.92 17.57
CA CYS A 208 1.64 -1.53 18.09
C CYS A 208 0.62 -0.47 18.53
N ARG A 209 1.04 0.54 19.26
CA ARG A 209 0.18 1.65 19.68
C ARG A 209 -0.44 2.36 18.47
N LYS A 210 0.34 2.64 17.45
CA LYS A 210 -0.13 3.27 16.21
C LYS A 210 -1.18 2.38 15.51
N ILE A 211 -0.92 1.09 15.36
CA ILE A 211 -1.86 0.12 14.77
C ILE A 211 -3.17 0.06 15.58
N LEU A 212 -3.08 0.00 16.91
CA LEU A 212 -4.26 -0.02 17.78
C LEU A 212 -5.06 1.28 17.69
N THR A 213 -4.39 2.42 17.53
CA THR A 213 -5.06 3.72 17.29
C THR A 213 -5.88 3.67 15.99
N TYR A 214 -5.31 3.17 14.89
CA TYR A 214 -6.07 3.00 13.64
C TYR A 214 -7.22 2.02 13.77
N LYS A 215 -7.03 0.89 14.46
CA LYS A 215 -8.12 -0.05 14.76
C LYS A 215 -9.25 0.64 15.53
N TYR A 216 -8.91 1.47 16.51
CA TYR A 216 -9.90 2.25 17.27
C TYR A 216 -10.65 3.25 16.39
N LEU A 217 -9.95 4.02 15.57
CA LEU A 217 -10.54 5.00 14.65
C LEU A 217 -11.45 4.34 13.59
N LEU A 218 -11.10 3.15 13.14
CA LEU A 218 -11.90 2.36 12.20
C LEU A 218 -13.10 1.64 12.87
N GLY A 219 -13.35 1.88 14.15
CA GLY A 219 -14.50 1.34 14.87
C GLY A 219 -14.34 -0.09 15.38
N LEU A 220 -13.13 -0.65 15.39
CA LEU A 220 -12.85 -2.02 15.82
C LEU A 220 -12.82 -2.20 17.35
N ARG A 221 -13.23 -1.20 18.11
CA ARG A 221 -13.36 -1.22 19.57
C ARG A 221 -14.61 -1.92 20.10
N GLN A 222 -15.62 -2.07 19.25
CA GLN A 222 -16.89 -2.70 19.60
C GLN A 222 -16.89 -4.17 19.19
N PRO A 223 -17.58 -5.09 19.90
CA PRO A 223 -17.84 -6.43 19.41
C PRO A 223 -18.50 -6.33 18.02
N ARG A 224 -17.96 -7.05 17.06
CA ARG A 224 -18.56 -7.06 15.72
C ARG A 224 -19.90 -7.76 15.76
N PRO A 225 -20.96 -7.23 15.14
CA PRO A 225 -22.11 -8.03 14.81
C PRO A 225 -21.64 -9.21 13.94
N GLN A 226 -22.21 -10.39 14.16
CA GLN A 226 -21.94 -11.54 13.31
C GLN A 226 -22.18 -11.16 11.84
N LEU A 227 -21.24 -11.51 10.96
CA LEU A 227 -21.37 -11.30 9.53
C LEU A 227 -22.63 -12.03 9.04
N GLN A 228 -23.63 -11.29 8.59
CA GLN A 228 -24.85 -11.89 8.03
C GLN A 228 -24.60 -12.29 6.57
N VAL A 229 -24.25 -13.56 6.36
CA VAL A 229 -24.00 -14.10 5.02
C VAL A 229 -25.29 -14.15 4.19
N SER A 230 -26.44 -14.43 4.83
CA SER A 230 -27.75 -14.42 4.17
C SER A 230 -28.06 -13.05 3.55
N GLY A 231 -28.39 -13.04 2.26
CA GLY A 231 -28.68 -11.82 1.51
C GLY A 231 -27.47 -10.94 1.21
N MET A 232 -26.24 -11.36 1.49
CA MET A 232 -25.01 -10.59 1.25
C MET A 232 -24.88 -10.22 -0.23
N SER A 233 -25.18 -11.13 -1.15
CA SER A 233 -25.12 -10.86 -2.60
C SER A 233 -25.99 -9.67 -2.99
N TYR A 234 -27.19 -9.54 -2.44
CA TYR A 234 -28.09 -8.40 -2.71
C TYR A 234 -27.53 -7.10 -2.12
N ARG A 235 -26.93 -7.15 -0.92
CA ARG A 235 -26.35 -5.96 -0.29
C ARG A 235 -25.09 -5.48 -1.01
N ILE A 236 -24.37 -6.36 -1.68
CA ILE A 236 -23.16 -6.03 -2.45
C ILE A 236 -23.54 -5.54 -3.85
N HIS A 237 -24.41 -6.25 -4.55
CA HIS A 237 -24.80 -5.97 -5.94
C HIS A 237 -26.10 -5.16 -6.01
N THR A 238 -26.12 -3.97 -5.42
CA THR A 238 -27.28 -3.08 -5.50
C THR A 238 -27.44 -2.53 -6.92
N ASP A 239 -28.65 -2.01 -7.25
CA ASP A 239 -28.89 -1.44 -8.56
C ASP A 239 -28.07 -0.15 -8.78
N GLU A 240 -27.80 0.61 -7.71
CA GLU A 240 -26.90 1.75 -7.74
C GLU A 240 -25.46 1.33 -8.05
N ALA A 241 -24.98 0.23 -7.46
CA ALA A 241 -23.64 -0.31 -7.75
C ALA A 241 -23.51 -0.74 -9.21
N LYS A 242 -24.52 -1.44 -9.74
CA LYS A 242 -24.58 -1.85 -11.16
C LYS A 242 -24.62 -0.64 -12.09
N ALA A 243 -25.45 0.36 -11.78
CA ALA A 243 -25.55 1.59 -12.57
C ALA A 243 -24.22 2.36 -12.59
N LEU A 244 -23.51 2.39 -11.46
CA LEU A 244 -22.19 3.01 -11.38
C LEU A 244 -21.17 2.28 -12.27
N VAL A 245 -21.12 0.94 -12.24
CA VAL A 245 -20.24 0.14 -13.09
C VAL A 245 -20.54 0.44 -14.57
N THR A 246 -21.80 0.36 -14.98
CA THR A 246 -22.24 0.66 -16.36
C THR A 246 -21.86 2.08 -16.79
N SER A 247 -22.00 3.05 -15.90
CA SER A 247 -21.59 4.44 -16.18
C SER A 247 -20.08 4.56 -16.38
N LEU A 248 -19.26 3.83 -15.62
CA LEU A 248 -17.82 3.81 -15.77
C LEU A 248 -17.37 3.09 -17.05
N GLU A 249 -18.04 2.02 -17.44
CA GLU A 249 -17.76 1.28 -18.67
C GLU A 249 -18.05 2.12 -19.92
N ASN A 250 -19.05 2.99 -19.85
CA ASN A 250 -19.44 3.87 -20.97
C ASN A 250 -18.61 5.17 -21.04
N THR A 251 -17.74 5.43 -20.07
CA THR A 251 -16.77 6.50 -20.13
C THR A 251 -15.42 5.91 -20.53
N ASP A 252 -14.64 6.57 -21.40
CA ASP A 252 -13.28 6.15 -21.82
C ASP A 252 -12.27 6.07 -20.64
N VAL A 253 -12.76 5.83 -19.44
CA VAL A 253 -11.95 5.56 -18.24
C VAL A 253 -11.68 4.07 -18.20
N LYS A 254 -10.42 3.65 -18.35
CA LYS A 254 -9.98 2.26 -18.13
C LYS A 254 -10.54 1.78 -16.78
N THR A 255 -11.46 0.83 -16.83
CA THR A 255 -12.25 0.37 -15.69
C THR A 255 -11.42 -0.56 -14.84
N LEU A 256 -11.24 -0.23 -13.57
CA LEU A 256 -10.92 -1.25 -12.55
C LEU A 256 -12.15 -2.14 -12.41
N SER A 257 -12.08 -3.40 -12.82
CA SER A 257 -13.19 -4.33 -12.60
C SER A 257 -13.34 -4.58 -11.09
N LEU A 258 -14.58 -4.74 -10.62
CA LEU A 258 -14.85 -5.14 -9.22
C LEU A 258 -14.21 -6.51 -8.86
N ILE A 259 -13.87 -7.30 -9.88
CA ILE A 259 -13.21 -8.62 -9.78
C ILE A 259 -11.74 -8.45 -9.38
N ASP A 260 -11.05 -7.40 -9.84
CA ASP A 260 -9.65 -7.12 -9.48
C ASP A 260 -9.50 -6.72 -8.00
N ILE A 261 -10.59 -6.31 -7.36
CA ILE A 261 -10.64 -5.97 -5.93
C ILE A 261 -10.69 -7.23 -5.05
N ALA A 262 -11.18 -8.35 -5.58
CA ALA A 262 -11.34 -9.61 -4.85
C ALA A 262 -10.12 -10.54 -4.97
N THR A 263 -9.13 -10.20 -5.80
CA THR A 263 -7.98 -11.06 -6.12
C THR A 263 -6.66 -10.56 -5.49
N ILE A 264 -6.75 -9.64 -4.53
CA ILE A 264 -5.58 -9.15 -3.77
C ILE A 264 -5.61 -9.62 -2.33
#